data_c5c13bcf3fc47007c28fcb11de897ad8
#
_entry.id   c5c13bcf3fc47007c28fcb11de897ad8
#
_cell.length_a   1.000
_cell.length_b   1.000
_cell.length_c   1.000
_cell.angle_alpha   90.00
_cell.angle_beta   90.00
_cell.angle_gamma   90.00
#
_symmetry.space_group_name_H-M   'P 1'
#
loop_
_entity.id
_entity.type
_entity.pdbx_description
1 polymer ?
#
loop_
_entity_poly.entity_id
_entity_poly.type
_entity_poly.pdbx_seq_one_letter_code
_entity_poly.pdbx_strand_id
1 'polypeptide(L)'
;EEEIRERMAAFEPEAVHIATEGPIGIATRRICLEWKLPFTTSYHTKFPEYVSARFPVPVQVGYAYMKWFHKPSGRLMVATPTLRDELVKHGFRNVSPWTRGVDTELFRPDLKAIFPADWPRPIWLNVGRVAVEKNIEAFVELDLPGTKVVVGDGPAKADLEARYPDVKFTGAMFGEDLARAFSDADVFVFPSWTDTFGLVILEAMATGTPVAAYPAHGPIDIIPGSGAGAIDDDLRTACMACLNLDRQAVRAYAEGFSWRASAEEFVRNLQPQPEAEKVKFWRRLRRLARLRRRAAAA
;
A
#
# COMPACT_ATOMS: atom_id res chain seq x y z
N GLU A 1 -21.92 -10.04 -12.36
CA GLU A 1 -21.14 -9.91 -13.62
C GLU A 1 -21.91 -9.09 -14.66
N GLU A 2 -23.22 -9.30 -14.83
CA GLU A 2 -24.03 -8.56 -15.80
C GLU A 2 -24.04 -7.05 -15.49
N GLU A 3 -24.21 -6.66 -14.25
CA GLU A 3 -24.13 -5.24 -13.84
C GLU A 3 -22.78 -4.60 -14.21
N ILE A 4 -21.65 -5.32 -14.08
CA ILE A 4 -20.34 -4.81 -14.47
C ILE A 4 -20.30 -4.59 -15.99
N ARG A 5 -20.85 -5.54 -16.77
CA ARG A 5 -20.95 -5.41 -18.23
C ARG A 5 -21.76 -4.19 -18.66
N GLU A 6 -22.92 -4.00 -18.04
CA GLU A 6 -23.79 -2.86 -18.33
C GLU A 6 -23.11 -1.54 -18.00
N ARG A 7 -22.47 -1.44 -16.83
CA ARG A 7 -21.73 -0.24 -16.41
C ARG A 7 -20.54 0.06 -17.34
N MET A 8 -19.74 -0.95 -17.68
CA MET A 8 -18.63 -0.79 -18.62
C MET A 8 -19.12 -0.39 -20.02
N ALA A 9 -20.19 -0.99 -20.51
CA ALA A 9 -20.78 -0.64 -21.82
C ALA A 9 -21.39 0.77 -21.86
N ALA A 10 -21.91 1.26 -20.73
CA ALA A 10 -22.46 2.60 -20.61
C ALA A 10 -21.36 3.66 -20.47
N PHE A 11 -20.29 3.35 -19.73
CA PHE A 11 -19.17 4.28 -19.50
C PHE A 11 -18.22 4.38 -20.68
N GLU A 12 -18.09 3.32 -21.50
CA GLU A 12 -17.19 3.24 -22.67
C GLU A 12 -15.72 3.60 -22.33
N PRO A 13 -15.09 2.89 -21.37
CA PRO A 13 -13.77 3.27 -20.86
C PRO A 13 -12.72 3.32 -21.96
N GLU A 14 -11.82 4.28 -21.87
CA GLU A 14 -10.63 4.39 -22.76
C GLU A 14 -9.55 3.39 -22.36
N ALA A 15 -9.40 3.15 -21.07
CA ALA A 15 -8.49 2.15 -20.50
C ALA A 15 -9.17 1.45 -19.33
N VAL A 16 -8.76 0.21 -19.05
CA VAL A 16 -9.24 -0.57 -17.91
C VAL A 16 -8.09 -0.93 -17.00
N HIS A 17 -8.23 -0.61 -15.73
CA HIS A 17 -7.32 -1.06 -14.68
C HIS A 17 -8.06 -1.89 -13.65
N ILE A 18 -7.52 -3.07 -13.32
CA ILE A 18 -8.08 -3.99 -12.31
C ILE A 18 -7.16 -3.97 -11.11
N ALA A 19 -7.60 -3.29 -10.05
CA ALA A 19 -6.79 -3.03 -8.87
C ALA A 19 -6.72 -4.20 -7.87
N THR A 20 -7.63 -5.18 -7.97
CA THR A 20 -7.69 -6.30 -7.00
C THR A 20 -8.04 -7.61 -7.67
N GLU A 21 -7.58 -8.71 -7.06
CA GLU A 21 -7.75 -10.08 -7.54
C GLU A 21 -9.03 -10.76 -7.00
N GLY A 22 -9.88 -10.00 -6.32
CA GLY A 22 -11.13 -10.47 -5.73
C GLY A 22 -12.24 -10.72 -6.77
N PRO A 23 -13.46 -11.05 -6.33
CA PRO A 23 -14.58 -11.45 -7.20
C PRO A 23 -14.89 -10.42 -8.31
N ILE A 24 -14.85 -9.12 -7.99
CA ILE A 24 -15.08 -8.05 -8.98
C ILE A 24 -13.96 -8.03 -10.01
N GLY A 25 -12.69 -8.16 -9.56
CA GLY A 25 -11.53 -8.22 -10.45
C GLY A 25 -11.59 -9.43 -11.39
N ILE A 26 -11.96 -10.60 -10.89
CA ILE A 26 -12.17 -11.82 -11.71
C ILE A 26 -13.24 -11.60 -12.78
N ALA A 27 -14.37 -11.03 -12.39
CA ALA A 27 -15.48 -10.74 -13.31
C ALA A 27 -15.05 -9.73 -14.39
N THR A 28 -14.40 -8.63 -13.98
CA THR A 28 -13.88 -7.60 -14.91
C THR A 28 -12.83 -8.20 -15.86
N ARG A 29 -11.89 -9.00 -15.35
CA ARG A 29 -10.89 -9.70 -16.16
C ARG A 29 -11.54 -10.59 -17.21
N ARG A 30 -12.58 -11.37 -16.83
CA ARG A 30 -13.34 -12.23 -17.78
C ARG A 30 -13.99 -11.41 -18.88
N ILE A 31 -14.63 -10.31 -18.51
CA ILE A 31 -15.28 -9.39 -19.46
C ILE A 31 -14.23 -8.79 -20.43
N CYS A 32 -13.09 -8.32 -19.91
CA CYS A 32 -12.02 -7.79 -20.75
C CYS A 32 -11.49 -8.81 -21.74
N LEU A 33 -11.30 -10.06 -21.33
CA LEU A 33 -10.83 -11.14 -22.20
C LEU A 33 -11.87 -11.49 -23.28
N GLU A 34 -13.13 -11.60 -22.90
CA GLU A 34 -14.25 -11.87 -23.84
C GLU A 34 -14.38 -10.75 -24.86
N TRP A 35 -14.28 -9.52 -24.42
CA TRP A 35 -14.41 -8.34 -25.26
C TRP A 35 -13.12 -7.97 -25.99
N LYS A 36 -12.01 -8.66 -25.71
CA LYS A 36 -10.66 -8.36 -26.21
C LYS A 36 -10.21 -6.94 -25.87
N LEU A 37 -10.63 -6.44 -24.71
CA LEU A 37 -10.19 -5.16 -24.19
C LEU A 37 -8.82 -5.31 -23.54
N PRO A 38 -7.82 -4.47 -23.88
CA PRO A 38 -6.58 -4.42 -23.12
C PRO A 38 -6.86 -3.91 -21.72
N PHE A 39 -6.16 -4.44 -20.74
CA PHE A 39 -6.26 -3.99 -19.35
C PHE A 39 -4.92 -4.10 -18.64
N THR A 40 -4.78 -3.33 -17.59
CA THR A 40 -3.65 -3.37 -16.66
C THR A 40 -4.11 -3.86 -15.29
N THR A 41 -3.17 -4.33 -14.49
CA THR A 41 -3.41 -4.77 -13.12
C THR A 41 -2.37 -4.19 -12.18
N SER A 42 -2.60 -4.28 -10.88
CA SER A 42 -1.62 -3.92 -9.85
C SER A 42 -1.52 -4.99 -8.77
N TYR A 43 -0.33 -5.11 -8.18
CA TYR A 43 -0.05 -6.00 -7.06
C TYR A 43 0.15 -5.14 -5.81
N HIS A 44 -0.87 -5.10 -4.95
CA HIS A 44 -0.88 -4.24 -3.76
C HIS A 44 -0.61 -4.99 -2.46
N THR A 45 -0.83 -6.30 -2.46
CA THR A 45 -0.77 -7.11 -1.24
C THR A 45 -0.07 -8.42 -1.53
N LYS A 46 0.79 -8.85 -0.63
CA LYS A 46 1.41 -10.19 -0.66
C LYS A 46 0.36 -11.26 -0.29
N PHE A 47 -0.66 -11.37 -1.14
CA PHE A 47 -1.79 -12.26 -0.93
C PHE A 47 -1.41 -13.73 -0.71
N PRO A 48 -0.42 -14.32 -1.44
CA PRO A 48 0.05 -15.68 -1.20
C PRO A 48 0.54 -15.89 0.24
N GLU A 49 1.34 -14.99 0.76
CA GLU A 49 1.89 -15.02 2.12
C GLU A 49 0.80 -14.84 3.18
N TYR A 50 -0.13 -13.91 2.95
CA TYR A 50 -1.28 -13.69 3.85
C TYR A 50 -2.17 -14.91 3.98
N VAL A 51 -2.46 -15.59 2.88
CA VAL A 51 -3.28 -16.82 2.89
C VAL A 51 -2.53 -17.95 3.56
N SER A 52 -1.25 -18.15 3.22
CA SER A 52 -0.43 -19.20 3.81
C SER A 52 -0.23 -19.03 5.33
N ALA A 53 -0.15 -17.79 5.83
CA ALA A 53 -0.04 -17.50 7.25
C ALA A 53 -1.31 -17.79 8.05
N ARG A 54 -2.50 -17.79 7.42
CA ARG A 54 -3.81 -18.00 8.07
C ARG A 54 -4.42 -19.36 7.84
N PHE A 55 -4.07 -20.00 6.73
CA PHE A 55 -4.66 -21.26 6.29
C PHE A 55 -3.55 -22.23 5.89
N PRO A 56 -3.73 -23.53 6.02
CA PRO A 56 -2.74 -24.56 5.61
C PRO A 56 -2.68 -24.69 4.07
N VAL A 57 -2.46 -23.57 3.39
CA VAL A 57 -2.34 -23.50 1.93
C VAL A 57 -0.89 -23.15 1.59
N PRO A 58 -0.19 -23.98 0.79
CA PRO A 58 1.16 -23.67 0.35
C PRO A 58 1.21 -22.35 -0.42
N VAL A 59 2.21 -21.51 -0.14
CA VAL A 59 2.38 -20.19 -0.77
C VAL A 59 2.44 -20.28 -2.31
N GLN A 60 2.95 -21.40 -2.85
CA GLN A 60 3.04 -21.68 -4.29
C GLN A 60 1.67 -21.70 -4.98
N VAL A 61 0.63 -22.16 -4.28
CA VAL A 61 -0.76 -22.16 -4.79
C VAL A 61 -1.24 -20.72 -4.96
N GLY A 62 -0.96 -19.87 -3.96
CA GLY A 62 -1.23 -18.44 -4.05
C GLY A 62 -0.53 -17.78 -5.25
N TYR A 63 0.77 -18.03 -5.44
CA TYR A 63 1.50 -17.51 -6.60
C TYR A 63 1.01 -18.06 -7.95
N ALA A 64 0.55 -19.31 -8.00
CA ALA A 64 -0.05 -19.86 -9.21
C ALA A 64 -1.36 -19.13 -9.58
N TYR A 65 -2.20 -18.86 -8.58
CA TYR A 65 -3.41 -18.04 -8.75
C TYR A 65 -3.09 -16.61 -9.22
N MET A 66 -2.15 -15.93 -8.56
CA MET A 66 -1.74 -14.58 -8.93
C MET A 66 -1.19 -14.52 -10.35
N LYS A 67 -0.33 -15.48 -10.74
CA LYS A 67 0.15 -15.58 -12.14
C LYS A 67 -0.98 -15.80 -13.14
N TRP A 68 -1.91 -16.68 -12.83
CA TRP A 68 -3.09 -16.90 -13.69
C TRP A 68 -3.90 -15.60 -13.85
N PHE A 69 -4.09 -14.87 -12.76
CA PHE A 69 -4.87 -13.64 -12.79
C PHE A 69 -4.18 -12.54 -13.62
N HIS A 70 -2.91 -12.29 -13.38
CA HIS A 70 -2.17 -11.19 -13.99
C HIS A 70 -1.58 -11.49 -15.38
N LYS A 71 -1.43 -12.78 -15.75
CA LYS A 71 -0.80 -13.18 -17.01
C LYS A 71 -1.35 -12.48 -18.26
N PRO A 72 -2.68 -12.28 -18.43
CA PRO A 72 -3.21 -11.64 -19.63
C PRO A 72 -3.23 -10.11 -19.57
N SER A 73 -2.87 -9.49 -18.43
CA SER A 73 -2.76 -8.04 -18.36
C SER A 73 -1.57 -7.54 -19.19
N GLY A 74 -1.73 -6.42 -19.83
CA GLY A 74 -0.63 -5.82 -20.59
C GLY A 74 0.49 -5.31 -19.69
N ARG A 75 0.15 -4.82 -18.49
CA ARG A 75 1.11 -4.43 -17.44
C ARG A 75 0.57 -4.80 -16.06
N LEU A 76 1.47 -5.31 -15.22
CA LEU A 76 1.28 -5.51 -13.79
C LEU A 76 2.08 -4.43 -13.05
N MET A 77 1.38 -3.49 -12.43
CA MET A 77 2.01 -2.37 -11.72
C MET A 77 2.40 -2.76 -10.30
N VAL A 78 3.62 -2.44 -9.89
CA VAL A 78 4.17 -2.72 -8.57
C VAL A 78 4.83 -1.50 -7.97
N ALA A 79 4.80 -1.39 -6.64
CA ALA A 79 5.20 -0.18 -5.96
C ALA A 79 6.71 -0.03 -5.79
N THR A 80 7.47 -1.13 -5.73
CA THR A 80 8.90 -1.11 -5.41
C THR A 80 9.74 -1.98 -6.34
N PRO A 81 11.04 -1.63 -6.53
CA PRO A 81 11.97 -2.44 -7.31
C PRO A 81 12.16 -3.85 -6.77
N THR A 82 12.29 -4.02 -5.45
CA THR A 82 12.50 -5.34 -4.85
C THR A 82 11.29 -6.25 -5.03
N LEU A 83 10.06 -5.72 -4.91
CA LEU A 83 8.85 -6.47 -5.20
C LEU A 83 8.77 -6.87 -6.69
N ARG A 84 9.17 -5.97 -7.60
CA ARG A 84 9.29 -6.29 -9.03
C ARG A 84 10.22 -7.49 -9.24
N ASP A 85 11.40 -7.44 -8.66
CA ASP A 85 12.42 -8.47 -8.83
C ASP A 85 11.99 -9.81 -8.23
N GLU A 86 11.29 -9.80 -7.10
CA GLU A 86 10.65 -10.98 -6.50
C GLU A 86 9.61 -11.59 -7.46
N LEU A 87 8.69 -10.77 -7.98
CA LEU A 87 7.67 -11.27 -8.91
C LEU A 87 8.25 -11.80 -10.20
N VAL A 88 9.31 -11.17 -10.73
CA VAL A 88 10.04 -11.67 -11.89
C VAL A 88 10.66 -13.04 -11.61
N LYS A 89 11.28 -13.26 -10.44
CA LYS A 89 11.78 -14.58 -10.00
C LYS A 89 10.66 -15.61 -9.90
N HIS A 90 9.44 -15.20 -9.50
CA HIS A 90 8.26 -16.06 -9.53
C HIS A 90 7.67 -16.28 -10.94
N GLY A 91 8.26 -15.69 -11.99
CA GLY A 91 7.89 -15.90 -13.39
C GLY A 91 6.78 -14.98 -13.90
N PHE A 92 6.57 -13.83 -13.28
CA PHE A 92 5.78 -12.75 -13.85
C PHE A 92 6.59 -12.00 -14.90
N ARG A 93 5.99 -11.63 -16.04
CA ARG A 93 6.73 -11.10 -17.20
C ARG A 93 6.41 -9.66 -17.56
N ASN A 94 5.28 -9.13 -17.13
CA ASN A 94 4.73 -7.85 -17.52
C ASN A 94 4.76 -6.81 -16.38
N VAL A 95 5.74 -6.94 -15.48
CA VAL A 95 5.86 -6.09 -14.29
C VAL A 95 6.40 -4.71 -14.64
N SER A 96 5.69 -3.67 -14.22
CA SER A 96 6.04 -2.26 -14.46
C SER A 96 6.04 -1.48 -13.14
N PRO A 97 6.92 -0.49 -12.98
CA PRO A 97 6.92 0.34 -11.78
C PRO A 97 5.66 1.22 -11.71
N TRP A 98 5.21 1.47 -10.49
CA TRP A 98 4.22 2.47 -10.14
C TRP A 98 4.41 2.88 -8.70
N THR A 99 5.21 3.91 -8.49
CA THR A 99 5.54 4.44 -7.16
C THR A 99 4.32 5.02 -6.43
N ARG A 100 4.53 5.50 -5.21
CA ARG A 100 3.51 6.16 -4.40
C ARG A 100 3.92 7.59 -4.13
N GLY A 101 2.96 8.40 -3.68
CA GLY A 101 3.20 9.75 -3.23
C GLY A 101 2.75 9.95 -1.79
N VAL A 102 3.05 11.10 -1.26
CA VAL A 102 2.60 11.59 0.05
C VAL A 102 2.03 13.00 -0.09
N ASP A 103 1.02 13.31 0.72
CA ASP A 103 0.47 14.66 0.83
C ASP A 103 1.34 15.47 1.80
N THR A 104 2.27 16.23 1.24
CA THR A 104 3.21 17.05 2.01
C THR A 104 2.61 18.36 2.54
N GLU A 105 1.38 18.71 2.18
CA GLU A 105 0.63 19.82 2.76
C GLU A 105 -0.06 19.39 4.06
N LEU A 106 -0.63 18.19 4.06
CA LEU A 106 -1.23 17.57 5.24
C LEU A 106 -0.14 17.11 6.23
N PHE A 107 0.81 16.31 5.76
CA PHE A 107 1.91 15.79 6.57
C PHE A 107 3.10 16.76 6.52
N ARG A 108 3.23 17.60 7.54
CA ARG A 108 4.27 18.63 7.66
C ARG A 108 4.80 18.75 9.08
N PRO A 109 5.99 19.29 9.32
CA PRO A 109 6.63 19.30 10.63
C PRO A 109 6.06 20.31 11.62
N ASP A 110 5.40 21.39 11.16
CA ASP A 110 5.00 22.54 11.99
C ASP A 110 3.62 22.37 12.63
N LEU A 111 3.24 21.12 12.94
CA LEU A 111 1.94 20.83 13.52
C LEU A 111 1.99 20.91 15.04
N LYS A 112 0.86 21.36 15.64
CA LYS A 112 0.72 21.41 17.09
C LYS A 112 0.82 20.00 17.70
N ALA A 113 1.64 19.86 18.75
CA ALA A 113 1.77 18.62 19.52
C ALA A 113 0.41 18.04 19.93
N ILE A 114 0.29 16.72 19.92
CA ILE A 114 -0.92 15.98 20.25
C ILE A 114 -0.74 15.09 21.48
N PHE A 115 0.47 14.66 21.77
CA PHE A 115 0.74 13.84 22.94
C PHE A 115 0.92 14.69 24.20
N PRO A 116 0.53 14.16 25.37
CA PRO A 116 0.72 14.85 26.64
C PRO A 116 2.17 15.27 26.88
N ALA A 117 2.38 16.50 27.34
CA ALA A 117 3.71 17.06 27.54
C ALA A 117 4.49 16.40 28.69
N ASP A 118 3.82 15.70 29.59
CA ASP A 118 4.38 14.92 30.70
C ASP A 118 4.81 13.50 30.30
N TRP A 119 4.54 13.08 29.06
CA TRP A 119 5.03 11.79 28.59
C TRP A 119 6.55 11.83 28.39
N PRO A 120 7.29 10.87 28.98
CA PRO A 120 8.72 10.77 28.77
C PRO A 120 9.10 10.66 27.29
N ARG A 121 10.08 11.46 26.87
CA ARG A 121 10.67 11.36 25.52
C ARG A 121 11.89 10.45 25.53
N PRO A 122 12.25 9.80 24.40
CA PRO A 122 11.63 9.94 23.07
C PRO A 122 10.24 9.30 22.97
N ILE A 123 9.40 9.82 22.05
CA ILE A 123 8.14 9.21 21.66
C ILE A 123 8.40 8.29 20.46
N TRP A 124 8.19 6.99 20.67
CA TRP A 124 8.28 5.94 19.65
C TRP A 124 6.88 5.65 19.13
N LEU A 125 6.63 5.96 17.87
CA LEU A 125 5.32 5.86 17.27
C LEU A 125 5.21 4.68 16.32
N ASN A 126 4.18 3.86 16.47
CA ASN A 126 3.73 2.94 15.43
C ASN A 126 2.33 3.37 14.95
N VAL A 127 2.10 3.30 13.64
CA VAL A 127 0.82 3.65 13.02
C VAL A 127 0.39 2.55 12.07
N GLY A 128 -0.83 2.06 12.25
CA GLY A 128 -1.40 1.07 11.34
C GLY A 128 -2.47 0.20 11.96
N ARG A 129 -2.98 -0.74 11.16
CA ARG A 129 -3.93 -1.74 11.66
C ARG A 129 -3.26 -2.63 12.71
N VAL A 130 -3.86 -2.73 13.89
CA VAL A 130 -3.35 -3.57 14.98
C VAL A 130 -3.73 -5.04 14.72
N ALA A 131 -2.86 -5.74 14.00
CA ALA A 131 -3.08 -7.11 13.58
C ALA A 131 -1.75 -7.89 13.51
N VAL A 132 -1.84 -9.22 13.58
CA VAL A 132 -0.68 -10.13 13.64
C VAL A 132 0.32 -9.90 12.50
N GLU A 133 -0.20 -9.69 11.28
CA GLU A 133 0.64 -9.44 10.09
C GLU A 133 1.45 -8.15 10.14
N LYS A 134 1.09 -7.21 11.02
CA LYS A 134 1.84 -5.96 11.23
C LYS A 134 2.96 -6.10 12.25
N ASN A 135 3.06 -7.24 12.91
CA ASN A 135 4.15 -7.57 13.83
C ASN A 135 4.37 -6.51 14.95
N ILE A 136 3.27 -5.90 15.41
CA ILE A 136 3.32 -4.80 16.40
C ILE A 136 3.93 -5.30 17.73
N GLU A 137 3.76 -6.57 18.06
CA GLU A 137 4.34 -7.19 19.24
C GLU A 137 5.86 -7.00 19.31
N ALA A 138 6.56 -7.16 18.18
CA ALA A 138 8.00 -6.91 18.13
C ALA A 138 8.40 -5.46 18.48
N PHE A 139 7.52 -4.48 18.25
CA PHE A 139 7.74 -3.09 18.68
C PHE A 139 7.44 -2.89 20.16
N VAL A 140 6.29 -3.40 20.64
CA VAL A 140 5.89 -3.14 22.03
C VAL A 140 6.77 -3.85 23.05
N GLU A 141 7.42 -4.95 22.66
CA GLU A 141 8.39 -5.70 23.47
C GLU A 141 9.77 -5.03 23.58
N LEU A 142 10.11 -4.09 22.67
CA LEU A 142 11.42 -3.44 22.71
C LEU A 142 11.65 -2.73 24.05
N ASP A 143 12.83 -2.94 24.60
CA ASP A 143 13.34 -2.13 25.72
C ASP A 143 13.88 -0.81 25.18
N LEU A 144 13.03 0.22 25.17
CA LEU A 144 13.32 1.57 24.68
C LEU A 144 13.04 2.58 25.80
N PRO A 145 13.90 3.60 25.96
CA PRO A 145 13.61 4.72 26.88
C PRO A 145 12.42 5.54 26.35
N GLY A 146 11.72 6.25 27.23
CA GLY A 146 10.64 7.13 26.84
C GLY A 146 9.29 6.43 26.69
N THR A 147 8.48 6.87 25.74
CA THR A 147 7.08 6.43 25.60
C THR A 147 6.83 5.72 24.26
N LYS A 148 6.30 4.51 24.30
CA LYS A 148 5.81 3.78 23.12
C LYS A 148 4.35 4.09 22.88
N VAL A 149 3.99 4.47 21.65
CA VAL A 149 2.65 4.85 21.23
C VAL A 149 2.23 4.02 20.00
N VAL A 150 1.05 3.43 20.06
CA VAL A 150 0.43 2.71 18.94
C VAL A 150 -0.84 3.45 18.54
N VAL A 151 -0.85 4.01 17.33
CA VAL A 151 -2.00 4.65 16.70
C VAL A 151 -2.63 3.67 15.72
N GLY A 152 -3.83 3.23 16.01
CA GLY A 152 -4.54 2.31 15.15
C GLY A 152 -5.57 1.47 15.89
N ASP A 153 -6.30 0.67 15.12
CA ASP A 153 -7.28 -0.27 15.65
C ASP A 153 -7.17 -1.61 14.92
N GLY A 154 -7.73 -2.66 15.51
CA GLY A 154 -7.71 -3.98 14.89
C GLY A 154 -7.85 -5.13 15.88
N PRO A 155 -7.91 -6.38 15.35
CA PRO A 155 -8.28 -7.54 16.16
C PRO A 155 -7.27 -7.90 17.27
N ALA A 156 -6.01 -7.48 17.16
CA ALA A 156 -4.99 -7.76 18.18
C ALA A 156 -4.88 -6.67 19.25
N LYS A 157 -5.60 -5.54 19.14
CA LYS A 157 -5.42 -4.38 20.02
C LYS A 157 -5.72 -4.73 21.49
N ALA A 158 -6.87 -5.32 21.77
CA ALA A 158 -7.30 -5.58 23.14
C ALA A 158 -6.35 -6.54 23.88
N ASP A 159 -5.82 -7.55 23.19
CA ASP A 159 -4.83 -8.48 23.73
C ASP A 159 -3.50 -7.78 24.03
N LEU A 160 -2.97 -7.01 23.07
CA LEU A 160 -1.71 -6.28 23.24
C LEU A 160 -1.83 -5.21 24.34
N GLU A 161 -2.93 -4.47 24.40
CA GLU A 161 -3.18 -3.44 25.42
C GLU A 161 -3.21 -4.05 26.83
N ALA A 162 -3.80 -5.24 26.99
CA ALA A 162 -3.84 -5.95 28.26
C ALA A 162 -2.46 -6.50 28.68
N ARG A 163 -1.65 -6.95 27.73
CA ARG A 163 -0.31 -7.53 27.99
C ARG A 163 0.78 -6.48 28.18
N TYR A 164 0.62 -5.29 27.58
CA TYR A 164 1.61 -4.20 27.59
C TYR A 164 1.01 -2.89 28.11
N PRO A 165 0.66 -2.79 29.41
CA PRO A 165 -0.06 -1.63 29.98
C PRO A 165 0.74 -0.32 29.95
N ASP A 166 2.05 -0.38 29.82
CA ASP A 166 2.93 0.80 29.71
C ASP A 166 2.91 1.42 28.30
N VAL A 167 2.46 0.69 27.28
CA VAL A 167 2.31 1.18 25.92
C VAL A 167 1.01 1.96 25.77
N LYS A 168 1.07 3.09 25.08
CA LYS A 168 -0.11 3.96 24.86
C LYS A 168 -0.83 3.60 23.58
N PHE A 169 -1.97 2.94 23.68
CA PHE A 169 -2.84 2.63 22.54
C PHE A 169 -3.91 3.73 22.42
N THR A 170 -3.83 4.56 21.39
CA THR A 170 -4.71 5.72 21.22
C THR A 170 -5.99 5.43 20.42
N GLY A 171 -6.06 4.29 19.76
CA GLY A 171 -7.07 4.03 18.73
C GLY A 171 -6.68 4.63 17.37
N ALA A 172 -7.57 4.52 16.40
CA ALA A 172 -7.32 5.03 15.05
C ALA A 172 -7.38 6.55 15.00
N MET A 173 -6.42 7.17 14.30
CA MET A 173 -6.39 8.60 13.98
C MET A 173 -6.41 8.80 12.47
N PHE A 174 -6.95 9.93 12.01
CA PHE A 174 -7.07 10.26 10.59
C PHE A 174 -6.79 11.74 10.34
N GLY A 175 -6.49 12.09 9.07
CA GLY A 175 -6.32 13.48 8.65
C GLY A 175 -5.28 14.22 9.49
N GLU A 176 -5.65 15.41 9.98
CA GLU A 176 -4.74 16.28 10.71
C GLU A 176 -4.27 15.69 12.05
N ASP A 177 -5.10 14.94 12.76
CA ASP A 177 -4.68 14.32 14.03
C ASP A 177 -3.64 13.23 13.81
N LEU A 178 -3.74 12.46 12.72
CA LEU A 178 -2.71 11.52 12.32
C LEU A 178 -1.40 12.24 11.93
N ALA A 179 -1.49 13.31 11.17
CA ALA A 179 -0.33 14.11 10.78
C ALA A 179 0.36 14.73 12.02
N ARG A 180 -0.42 15.19 12.99
CA ARG A 180 0.08 15.69 14.28
C ARG A 180 0.79 14.61 15.08
N ALA A 181 0.25 13.38 15.10
CA ALA A 181 0.88 12.26 15.79
C ALA A 181 2.26 11.93 15.20
N PHE A 182 2.39 11.93 13.87
CA PHE A 182 3.69 11.78 13.23
C PHE A 182 4.63 12.94 13.54
N SER A 183 4.16 14.19 13.42
CA SER A 183 4.99 15.40 13.66
C SER A 183 5.51 15.49 15.09
N ASP A 184 4.72 15.05 16.07
CA ASP A 184 5.05 15.09 17.50
C ASP A 184 5.92 13.90 17.96
N ALA A 185 6.02 12.84 17.16
CA ALA A 185 6.87 11.69 17.45
C ALA A 185 8.37 11.99 17.19
N ASP A 186 9.25 11.32 17.94
CA ASP A 186 10.70 11.40 17.73
C ASP A 186 11.17 10.38 16.67
N VAL A 187 10.59 9.18 16.66
CA VAL A 187 10.88 8.12 15.69
C VAL A 187 9.60 7.36 15.36
N PHE A 188 9.36 7.12 14.09
CA PHE A 188 8.34 6.20 13.61
C PHE A 188 8.93 4.79 13.50
N VAL A 189 8.33 3.81 14.17
CA VAL A 189 8.78 2.42 14.17
C VAL A 189 7.87 1.56 13.31
N PHE A 190 8.44 0.94 12.28
CA PHE A 190 7.73 0.11 11.30
C PHE A 190 8.19 -1.34 11.38
N PRO A 191 7.54 -2.19 12.22
CA PRO A 191 7.98 -3.56 12.50
C PRO A 191 7.46 -4.59 11.49
N SER A 192 6.73 -4.18 10.46
CA SER A 192 6.07 -5.09 9.51
C SER A 192 7.05 -5.75 8.54
N TRP A 193 6.85 -7.07 8.31
CA TRP A 193 7.58 -7.84 7.29
C TRP A 193 6.81 -8.00 5.97
N THR A 194 5.52 -7.68 5.93
CA THR A 194 4.62 -8.12 4.85
C THR A 194 4.08 -6.99 3.99
N ASP A 195 4.42 -5.75 4.27
CA ASP A 195 3.98 -4.61 3.48
C ASP A 195 4.69 -4.56 2.11
N THR A 196 3.96 -4.14 1.09
CA THR A 196 4.49 -4.01 -0.27
C THR A 196 5.15 -2.65 -0.53
N PHE A 197 4.84 -1.64 0.29
CA PHE A 197 5.41 -0.29 0.23
C PHE A 197 5.46 0.37 1.61
N GLY A 198 4.30 0.51 2.29
CA GLY A 198 4.18 1.22 3.56
C GLY A 198 4.03 2.74 3.37
N LEU A 199 2.86 3.22 2.93
CA LEU A 199 2.59 4.66 2.76
C LEU A 199 2.90 5.47 4.02
N VAL A 200 2.62 4.91 5.19
CA VAL A 200 2.91 5.50 6.51
C VAL A 200 4.40 5.86 6.72
N ILE A 201 5.31 5.20 5.99
CA ILE A 201 6.75 5.54 5.97
C ILE A 201 6.94 6.94 5.38
N LEU A 202 6.33 7.20 4.22
CA LEU A 202 6.40 8.51 3.59
C LEU A 202 5.65 9.58 4.39
N GLU A 203 4.54 9.23 5.03
CA GLU A 203 3.77 10.12 5.90
C GLU A 203 4.61 10.57 7.12
N ALA A 204 5.30 9.64 7.77
CA ALA A 204 6.25 9.93 8.83
C ALA A 204 7.39 10.84 8.33
N MET A 205 8.06 10.45 7.24
CA MET A 205 9.15 11.23 6.67
C MET A 205 8.72 12.63 6.25
N ALA A 206 7.49 12.78 5.74
CA ALA A 206 6.93 14.07 5.35
C ALA A 206 6.74 15.02 6.53
N THR A 207 6.54 14.52 7.75
CA THR A 207 6.55 15.33 8.97
C THR A 207 7.97 15.54 9.55
N GLY A 208 9.00 15.07 8.86
CA GLY A 208 10.38 15.10 9.34
C GLY A 208 10.68 14.02 10.40
N THR A 209 9.80 13.03 10.57
CA THR A 209 9.99 11.97 11.57
C THR A 209 10.74 10.81 10.95
N PRO A 210 11.95 10.48 11.45
CA PRO A 210 12.78 9.41 10.92
C PRO A 210 12.13 8.03 11.16
N VAL A 211 12.43 7.07 10.29
CA VAL A 211 11.81 5.76 10.28
C VAL A 211 12.78 4.66 10.66
N ALA A 212 12.45 3.89 11.69
CA ALA A 212 13.14 2.67 12.07
C ALA A 212 12.35 1.45 11.58
N ALA A 213 12.99 0.52 10.86
CA ALA A 213 12.31 -0.63 10.28
C ALA A 213 13.20 -1.88 10.20
N TYR A 214 12.56 -3.03 10.05
CA TYR A 214 13.24 -4.24 9.56
C TYR A 214 13.57 -4.13 8.07
N PRO A 215 14.56 -4.93 7.55
CA PRO A 215 14.93 -4.98 6.14
C PRO A 215 13.86 -5.72 5.31
N ALA A 216 12.62 -5.26 5.39
CA ALA A 216 11.46 -5.79 4.67
C ALA A 216 11.19 -5.02 3.37
N HIS A 217 10.34 -5.58 2.50
CA HIS A 217 9.86 -4.86 1.32
C HIS A 217 9.19 -3.53 1.70
N GLY A 218 9.38 -2.52 0.89
CA GLY A 218 9.03 -1.15 1.22
C GLY A 218 10.19 -0.44 1.93
N PRO A 219 10.48 -0.71 3.21
CA PRO A 219 11.63 -0.14 3.90
C PRO A 219 12.95 -0.21 3.13
N ILE A 220 13.33 -1.39 2.60
CA ILE A 220 14.59 -1.57 1.85
C ILE A 220 14.65 -0.79 0.53
N ASP A 221 13.52 -0.41 -0.03
CA ASP A 221 13.44 0.38 -1.26
C ASP A 221 13.40 1.90 -1.00
N ILE A 222 13.00 2.31 0.23
CA ILE A 222 12.76 3.70 0.57
C ILE A 222 13.87 4.27 1.47
N ILE A 223 14.33 3.53 2.48
CA ILE A 223 15.17 4.05 3.55
C ILE A 223 16.67 4.08 3.21
N PRO A 224 17.30 3.04 2.64
CA PRO A 224 18.74 3.03 2.43
C PRO A 224 19.24 4.18 1.57
N GLY A 225 20.29 4.88 2.04
CA GLY A 225 20.89 6.01 1.35
C GLY A 225 20.07 7.31 1.37
N SER A 226 18.89 7.31 1.98
CA SER A 226 18.01 8.48 2.06
C SER A 226 18.43 9.49 3.14
N GLY A 227 19.11 9.01 4.20
CA GLY A 227 19.30 9.80 5.44
C GLY A 227 18.00 9.97 6.25
N ALA A 228 16.89 9.31 5.84
CA ALA A 228 15.58 9.52 6.44
C ALA A 228 15.16 8.43 7.43
N GLY A 229 16.04 7.47 7.72
CA GLY A 229 15.75 6.39 8.65
C GLY A 229 16.88 5.37 8.73
N ALA A 230 16.66 4.31 9.49
CA ALA A 230 17.56 3.18 9.65
C ALA A 230 16.81 1.85 9.51
N ILE A 231 17.46 0.86 8.91
CA ILE A 231 16.99 -0.52 8.85
C ILE A 231 18.03 -1.45 9.48
N ASP A 232 17.57 -2.39 10.29
CA ASP A 232 18.41 -3.39 10.93
C ASP A 232 17.57 -4.64 11.26
N ASP A 233 18.22 -5.81 11.31
CA ASP A 233 17.59 -7.03 11.81
C ASP A 233 17.28 -6.96 13.31
N ASP A 234 18.03 -6.14 14.06
CA ASP A 234 17.70 -5.69 15.41
C ASP A 234 16.94 -4.36 15.36
N LEU A 235 15.62 -4.41 15.50
CA LEU A 235 14.78 -3.21 15.44
C LEU A 235 15.13 -2.16 16.49
N ARG A 236 15.68 -2.58 17.66
CA ARG A 236 16.17 -1.64 18.69
C ARG A 236 17.36 -0.83 18.17
N THR A 237 18.29 -1.47 17.50
CA THR A 237 19.44 -0.81 16.87
C THR A 237 18.96 0.21 15.83
N ALA A 238 18.02 -0.15 14.95
CA ALA A 238 17.42 0.78 14.01
C ALA A 238 16.74 1.98 14.71
N CYS A 239 15.97 1.74 15.77
CA CYS A 239 15.33 2.79 16.58
C CYS A 239 16.35 3.79 17.12
N MET A 240 17.37 3.31 17.79
CA MET A 240 18.39 4.17 18.42
C MET A 240 19.19 4.97 17.40
N ALA A 241 19.47 4.42 16.22
CA ALA A 241 20.15 5.11 15.13
C ALA A 241 19.33 6.31 14.60
N CYS A 242 18.01 6.23 14.62
CA CYS A 242 17.11 7.27 14.14
C CYS A 242 17.11 8.53 15.00
N LEU A 243 17.43 8.46 16.29
CA LEU A 243 17.37 9.62 17.22
C LEU A 243 18.27 10.78 16.83
N ASN A 244 19.34 10.53 16.09
CA ASN A 244 20.33 11.55 15.72
C ASN A 244 20.18 12.05 14.27
N LEU A 245 19.12 11.64 13.56
CA LEU A 245 18.92 12.05 12.17
C LEU A 245 18.34 13.47 12.09
N ASP A 246 18.78 14.19 11.06
CA ASP A 246 18.29 15.54 10.79
C ASP A 246 16.87 15.50 10.21
N ARG A 247 15.90 15.97 10.98
CA ARG A 247 14.48 16.00 10.62
C ARG A 247 14.20 16.83 9.35
N GLN A 248 15.01 17.84 9.06
CA GLN A 248 14.88 18.64 7.82
C GLN A 248 15.31 17.82 6.60
N ALA A 249 16.40 17.07 6.72
CA ALA A 249 16.84 16.16 5.66
C ALA A 249 15.83 15.02 5.43
N VAL A 250 15.24 14.47 6.50
CA VAL A 250 14.15 13.49 6.44
C VAL A 250 12.96 14.03 5.63
N ARG A 251 12.52 15.25 5.95
CA ARG A 251 11.43 15.94 5.23
C ARG A 251 11.77 16.15 3.75
N ALA A 252 12.95 16.70 3.45
CA ALA A 252 13.38 17.00 2.09
C ALA A 252 13.38 15.74 1.20
N TYR A 253 13.74 14.59 1.77
CA TYR A 253 13.66 13.32 1.05
C TYR A 253 12.22 12.94 0.68
N ALA A 254 11.28 13.07 1.61
CA ALA A 254 9.87 12.75 1.39
C ALA A 254 9.20 13.64 0.33
N GLU A 255 9.64 14.90 0.19
CA GLU A 255 9.15 15.85 -0.82
C GLU A 255 9.42 15.39 -2.25
N GLY A 256 10.37 14.47 -2.46
CA GLY A 256 10.59 13.81 -3.75
C GLY A 256 9.47 12.84 -4.18
N PHE A 257 8.57 12.45 -3.27
CA PHE A 257 7.48 11.50 -3.53
C PHE A 257 6.15 12.23 -3.71
N SER A 258 5.86 12.70 -4.92
CA SER A 258 4.62 13.42 -5.19
C SER A 258 3.50 12.53 -5.73
N TRP A 259 2.26 12.76 -5.28
CA TRP A 259 1.08 12.10 -5.85
C TRP A 259 0.88 12.42 -7.33
N ARG A 260 1.32 13.61 -7.77
CA ARG A 260 1.27 13.98 -9.18
C ARG A 260 2.17 13.08 -10.01
N ALA A 261 3.42 12.88 -9.60
CA ALA A 261 4.36 12.00 -10.31
C ALA A 261 3.84 10.55 -10.33
N SER A 262 3.28 10.06 -9.21
CA SER A 262 2.64 8.75 -9.12
C SER A 262 1.46 8.63 -10.10
N ALA A 263 0.60 9.64 -10.19
CA ALA A 263 -0.54 9.65 -11.10
C ALA A 263 -0.09 9.67 -12.58
N GLU A 264 0.91 10.47 -12.91
CA GLU A 264 1.48 10.53 -14.26
C GLU A 264 2.11 9.18 -14.65
N GLU A 265 2.80 8.51 -13.72
CA GLU A 265 3.34 7.17 -13.94
C GLU A 265 2.23 6.13 -14.13
N PHE A 266 1.15 6.21 -13.34
CA PHE A 266 -0.03 5.36 -13.52
C PHE A 266 -0.63 5.52 -14.90
N VAL A 267 -0.87 6.75 -15.35
CA VAL A 267 -1.43 7.05 -16.67
C VAL A 267 -0.53 6.53 -17.80
N ARG A 268 0.80 6.72 -17.69
CA ARG A 268 1.77 6.15 -18.66
C ARG A 268 1.74 4.62 -18.72
N ASN A 269 1.37 3.98 -17.64
CA ASN A 269 1.26 2.52 -17.57
C ASN A 269 -0.07 1.98 -18.14
N LEU A 270 -1.12 2.80 -18.21
CA LEU A 270 -2.38 2.37 -18.78
C LEU A 270 -2.21 1.95 -20.25
N GLN A 271 -3.07 1.07 -20.69
CA GLN A 271 -3.14 0.61 -22.08
C GLN A 271 -4.46 1.07 -22.71
N PRO A 272 -4.51 2.26 -23.33
CA PRO A 272 -5.71 2.74 -23.97
C PRO A 272 -6.02 1.92 -25.23
N GLN A 273 -7.30 1.81 -25.54
CA GLN A 273 -7.74 1.28 -26.82
C GLN A 273 -7.39 2.25 -27.96
N PRO A 274 -6.95 1.75 -29.14
CA PRO A 274 -6.82 2.60 -30.32
C PRO A 274 -8.14 3.29 -30.67
N GLU A 275 -8.13 4.59 -30.89
CA GLU A 275 -9.34 5.42 -31.12
C GLU A 275 -10.23 4.86 -32.21
N ALA A 276 -9.64 4.43 -33.35
CA ALA A 276 -10.37 3.88 -34.48
C ALA A 276 -11.10 2.56 -34.19
N GLU A 277 -10.56 1.74 -33.25
CA GLU A 277 -11.16 0.47 -32.82
C GLU A 277 -12.22 0.70 -31.75
N LYS A 278 -11.99 1.67 -30.85
CA LYS A 278 -12.88 2.05 -29.76
C LYS A 278 -14.29 2.38 -30.24
N VAL A 279 -14.42 3.27 -31.20
CA VAL A 279 -15.73 3.71 -31.74
C VAL A 279 -16.51 2.55 -32.35
N LYS A 280 -15.83 1.70 -33.15
CA LYS A 280 -16.47 0.53 -33.79
C LYS A 280 -16.88 -0.51 -32.75
N PHE A 281 -16.03 -0.74 -31.76
CA PHE A 281 -16.25 -1.72 -30.69
C PHE A 281 -17.47 -1.33 -29.84
N TRP A 282 -17.52 -0.12 -29.30
CA TRP A 282 -18.62 0.32 -28.43
C TRP A 282 -19.95 0.43 -29.18
N ARG A 283 -19.96 0.82 -30.43
CA ARG A 283 -21.16 0.78 -31.30
C ARG A 283 -21.69 -0.63 -31.45
N ARG A 284 -20.81 -1.63 -31.66
CA ARG A 284 -21.18 -3.03 -31.77
C ARG A 284 -21.79 -3.55 -30.46
N LEU A 285 -21.19 -3.27 -29.32
CA LEU A 285 -21.69 -3.72 -27.99
C LEU A 285 -23.05 -3.10 -27.68
N ARG A 286 -23.23 -1.81 -27.91
CA ARG A 286 -24.55 -1.17 -27.74
C ARG A 286 -25.64 -1.80 -28.61
N ARG A 287 -25.31 -2.17 -29.82
CA ARG A 287 -26.25 -2.89 -30.69
C ARG A 287 -26.62 -4.26 -30.14
N LEU A 288 -25.65 -5.02 -29.66
CA LEU A 288 -25.88 -6.35 -29.06
C LEU A 288 -26.71 -6.26 -27.78
N ALA A 289 -26.42 -5.32 -26.89
CA ALA A 289 -27.19 -5.08 -25.66
C ALA A 289 -28.66 -4.73 -25.96
N ARG A 290 -28.91 -3.88 -26.97
CA ARG A 290 -30.30 -3.57 -27.41
C ARG A 290 -31.05 -4.78 -27.95
N LEU A 291 -30.38 -5.65 -28.70
CA LEU A 291 -30.98 -6.89 -29.22
C LEU A 291 -31.32 -7.88 -28.08
N ARG A 292 -30.45 -8.04 -27.09
CA ARG A 292 -30.72 -8.89 -25.92
C ARG A 292 -31.89 -8.39 -25.09
N ARG A 293 -31.98 -7.06 -24.84
CA ARG A 293 -33.13 -6.47 -24.12
C ARG A 293 -34.45 -6.66 -24.86
N ARG A 294 -34.46 -6.59 -26.19
CA ARG A 294 -35.66 -6.87 -26.99
C ARG A 294 -36.05 -8.34 -26.96
N ALA A 295 -35.07 -9.25 -26.97
CA ALA A 295 -35.33 -10.69 -26.85
C ALA A 295 -35.80 -11.13 -25.46
N ALA A 296 -35.42 -10.40 -24.40
CA ALA A 296 -35.87 -10.66 -23.03
C ALA A 296 -37.25 -10.02 -22.71
N ALA A 297 -37.74 -9.13 -23.56
CA ALA A 297 -39.02 -8.44 -23.43
C ALA A 297 -40.12 -9.05 -24.36
N ALA A 298 -39.76 -10.01 -25.20
CA ALA A 298 -40.63 -10.81 -26.04
C ALA A 298 -40.81 -12.21 -25.47
#